data_ea9151992ee70728fd3a7ebe104278f9
#
_entry.id   ea9151992ee70728fd3a7ebe104278f9
#
_cell.length_a   1.000
_cell.length_b   1.000
_cell.length_c   1.000
_cell.angle_alpha   90.00
_cell.angle_beta   90.00
_cell.angle_gamma   90.00
#
_symmetry.space_group_name_H-M   'P 1'
#
loop_
_entity.id
_entity.type
_entity.pdbx_description
1 polymer ?
#
loop_
_entity_poly.entity_id
_entity_poly.type
_entity_poly.pdbx_seq_one_letter_code
_entity_poly.pdbx_strand_id
1 'polypeptide(L)' 'MNRQEIESEIGLELPNNFEIYDDLIKESLIKYLKHLSPIERQAYTIGKQHLGSSFNVLKSNGYISWKKDN' A
#
# COMPACT_ATOMS: atom_id res chain seq x y z
N MET A 1 -1.64 -15.98 -4.58
CA MET A 1 -0.37 -15.26 -4.52
C MET A 1 0.00 -14.98 -3.09
N ASN A 2 1.23 -15.30 -2.69
CA ASN A 2 1.66 -15.01 -1.35
C ASN A 2 2.21 -13.57 -1.26
N ARG A 3 2.42 -13.10 -0.03
CA ARG A 3 2.88 -11.74 0.22
C ARG A 3 4.18 -11.42 -0.51
N GLN A 4 5.12 -12.35 -0.47
CA GLN A 4 6.44 -12.15 -1.05
C GLN A 4 6.38 -11.96 -2.57
N GLU A 5 5.53 -12.72 -3.24
CA GLU A 5 5.33 -12.57 -4.67
C GLU A 5 4.74 -11.23 -5.04
N ILE A 6 3.77 -10.77 -4.25
CA ILE A 6 3.13 -9.47 -4.47
C ILE A 6 4.14 -8.35 -4.27
N GLU A 7 4.92 -8.41 -3.20
CA GLU A 7 5.94 -7.40 -2.91
C GLU A 7 6.99 -7.34 -4.01
N SER A 8 7.38 -8.48 -4.52
CA SER A 8 8.35 -8.55 -5.60
C SER A 8 7.80 -7.90 -6.88
N GLU A 9 6.53 -8.14 -7.18
CA GLU A 9 5.88 -7.59 -8.37
C GLU A 9 5.71 -6.08 -8.27
N ILE A 10 5.31 -5.59 -7.10
CA ILE A 10 5.08 -4.16 -6.88
C ILE A 10 6.39 -3.38 -6.69
N GLY A 11 7.39 -4.03 -6.07
CA GLY A 11 8.63 -3.37 -5.71
C GLY A 11 8.56 -2.58 -4.41
N LEU A 12 7.54 -2.84 -3.59
CA LEU A 12 7.35 -2.19 -2.30
C LEU A 12 6.90 -3.21 -1.27
N GLU A 13 7.18 -2.94 0.00
CA GLU A 13 6.66 -3.78 1.08
C GLU A 13 5.16 -3.53 1.26
N LEU A 14 4.42 -4.60 1.54
CA LEU A 14 3.00 -4.49 1.84
C LEU A 14 2.79 -3.95 3.25
N PRO A 15 1.61 -3.35 3.53
CA PRO A 15 1.28 -2.92 4.89
C PRO A 15 1.31 -4.09 5.86
N ASN A 16 1.61 -3.82 7.12
CA ASN A 16 1.71 -4.88 8.14
C ASN A 16 0.42 -5.67 8.31
N ASN A 17 -0.73 -5.03 8.10
CA ASN A 17 -2.04 -5.65 8.29
C ASN A 17 -2.65 -6.17 6.99
N PHE A 18 -1.84 -6.28 5.93
CA PHE A 18 -2.36 -6.65 4.62
C PHE A 18 -3.15 -7.96 4.64
N GLU A 19 -2.67 -8.95 5.39
CA GLU A 19 -3.26 -10.28 5.40
C GLU A 19 -4.66 -10.32 6.03
N ILE A 20 -5.00 -9.34 6.89
CA ILE A 20 -6.32 -9.32 7.53
C ILE A 20 -7.38 -8.59 6.72
N TYR A 21 -7.01 -7.93 5.63
CA TYR A 21 -7.96 -7.25 4.78
C TYR A 21 -8.70 -8.26 3.90
N ASP A 22 -9.93 -7.92 3.50
CA ASP A 22 -10.67 -8.78 2.58
C ASP A 22 -10.09 -8.65 1.15
N ASP A 23 -10.55 -9.52 0.26
CA ASP A 23 -9.99 -9.61 -1.09
C ASP A 23 -10.17 -8.33 -1.90
N LEU A 24 -11.30 -7.65 -1.73
CA LEU A 24 -11.55 -6.41 -2.45
C LEU A 24 -10.59 -5.31 -2.02
N ILE A 25 -10.34 -5.21 -0.72
CA ILE A 25 -9.40 -4.23 -0.20
C ILE A 25 -7.97 -4.58 -0.63
N LYS A 26 -7.60 -5.85 -0.60
CA LYS A 26 -6.29 -6.29 -1.06
C LYS A 26 -6.06 -5.91 -2.52
N GLU A 27 -7.04 -6.15 -3.39
CA GLU A 27 -6.94 -5.77 -4.79
C GLU A 27 -6.78 -4.27 -4.98
N SER A 28 -7.57 -3.48 -4.25
CA SER A 28 -7.47 -2.02 -4.31
C SER A 28 -6.10 -1.52 -3.88
N LEU A 29 -5.56 -2.09 -2.81
CA LEU A 29 -4.23 -1.71 -2.33
C LEU A 29 -3.14 -2.04 -3.34
N ILE A 30 -3.21 -3.22 -3.95
CA ILE A 30 -2.24 -3.62 -4.95
C ILE A 30 -2.27 -2.66 -6.13
N LYS A 31 -3.45 -2.31 -6.61
CA LYS A 31 -3.59 -1.35 -7.71
C LYS A 31 -3.03 0.01 -7.33
N TYR A 32 -3.34 0.47 -6.13
CA TYR A 32 -2.85 1.75 -5.65
C TYR A 32 -1.32 1.79 -5.57
N LEU A 33 -0.73 0.78 -4.98
CA LEU A 33 0.73 0.72 -4.83
C LEU A 33 1.44 0.64 -6.19
N LYS A 34 0.86 -0.06 -7.15
CA LYS A 34 1.41 -0.12 -8.50
C LYS A 34 1.32 1.22 -9.22
N HIS A 35 0.36 2.05 -8.84
CA HIS A 35 0.10 3.34 -9.48
C HIS A 35 0.99 4.46 -8.96
N LEU A 36 1.69 4.25 -7.85
CA LEU A 36 2.51 5.29 -7.21
C LEU A 36 3.69 5.70 -8.09
N SER A 37 3.92 7.03 -8.14
CA SER A 37 5.11 7.58 -8.77
C SER A 37 6.35 7.28 -7.92
N PRO A 38 7.58 7.45 -8.46
CA PRO A 38 8.78 7.23 -7.67
C PRO A 38 8.83 8.04 -6.37
N ILE A 39 8.39 9.29 -6.41
CA ILE A 39 8.35 10.13 -5.20
C ILE A 39 7.34 9.59 -4.20
N GLU A 40 6.18 9.18 -4.69
CA GLU A 40 5.15 8.62 -3.83
C GLU A 40 5.58 7.30 -3.19
N ARG A 41 6.34 6.49 -3.93
CA ARG A 41 6.90 5.24 -3.39
C ARG A 41 7.88 5.52 -2.26
N GLN A 42 8.71 6.55 -2.42
CA GLN A 42 9.62 6.96 -1.35
C GLN A 42 8.85 7.42 -0.11
N ALA A 43 7.83 8.25 -0.31
CA ALA A 43 7.00 8.74 0.79
C ALA A 43 6.32 7.59 1.53
N TYR A 44 5.80 6.62 0.78
CA TYR A 44 5.18 5.44 1.36
C TYR A 44 6.18 4.66 2.23
N THR A 45 7.38 4.41 1.70
CA THR A 45 8.41 3.66 2.40
C THR A 45 8.86 4.39 3.67
N ILE A 46 9.07 5.69 3.58
CA ILE A 46 9.48 6.50 4.73
C ILE A 46 8.40 6.50 5.81
N GLY A 47 7.14 6.70 5.41
CA GLY A 47 6.02 6.68 6.35
C GLY A 47 5.90 5.34 7.04
N LYS A 48 6.05 4.24 6.29
CA LYS A 48 5.99 2.90 6.84
C LYS A 48 7.10 2.65 7.85
N GLN A 49 8.32 3.11 7.55
CA GLN A 49 9.46 2.96 8.46
C GLN A 49 9.30 3.80 9.72
N HIS A 50 8.79 5.02 9.57
CA HIS A 50 8.61 5.94 10.69
C HIS A 50 7.52 5.50 11.65
N LEU A 51 6.38 5.09 11.12
CA LEU A 51 5.20 4.77 11.93
C LEU A 51 5.14 3.29 12.31
N GLY A 52 5.88 2.44 11.60
CA GLY A 52 5.88 1.01 11.90
C GLY A 52 4.47 0.43 11.86
N SER A 53 4.07 -0.25 12.93
CA SER A 53 2.75 -0.88 13.01
C SER A 53 1.60 0.13 13.08
N SER A 54 1.90 1.40 13.34
CA SER A 54 0.87 2.45 13.35
C SER A 54 0.55 2.96 11.95
N PHE A 55 1.36 2.61 10.96
CA PHE A 55 1.12 3.05 9.59
C PHE A 55 -0.10 2.33 9.01
N ASN A 56 -1.07 3.11 8.52
CA ASN A 56 -2.28 2.57 7.92
C ASN A 56 -2.53 3.25 6.58
N VAL A 57 -2.21 2.55 5.50
CA VAL A 57 -2.31 3.08 4.15
C VAL A 57 -3.76 3.40 3.77
N LEU A 58 -4.73 2.64 4.31
CA LEU A 58 -6.14 2.88 4.02
C LEU A 58 -6.63 4.24 4.52
N LYS A 59 -5.97 4.78 5.54
CA LYS A 59 -6.31 6.08 6.12
C LYS A 59 -5.41 7.19 5.59
N SER A 60 -4.45 6.88 4.72
CA SER A 60 -3.57 7.90 4.18
C SER A 60 -4.32 8.77 3.17
N ASN A 61 -3.96 10.04 3.13
CA ASN A 61 -4.59 10.98 2.20
C ASN A 61 -4.39 10.57 0.74
N GLY A 62 -3.22 10.02 0.42
CA GLY A 62 -2.93 9.57 -0.93
C GLY A 62 -3.86 8.46 -1.38
N TYR A 63 -4.08 7.46 -0.53
CA TYR A 63 -4.97 6.35 -0.86
C TYR A 63 -6.43 6.83 -0.97
N ILE A 64 -6.86 7.65 -0.02
CA ILE A 64 -8.24 8.16 0.00
C ILE A 64 -8.53 8.97 -1.27
N SER A 65 -7.62 9.84 -1.67
CA SER A 65 -7.76 10.63 -2.89
C SER A 65 -7.80 9.75 -4.13
N TRP A 66 -6.90 8.78 -4.20
CA TRP A 66 -6.85 7.84 -5.32
C TRP A 66 -8.15 7.04 -5.43
N LYS A 67 -8.68 6.58 -4.29
CA LYS A 67 -9.89 5.77 -4.25
C LYS A 67 -11.11 6.54 -4.72
N LYS A 68 -11.17 7.85 -4.45
CA LYS A 68 -12.27 8.69 -4.91
C LYS A 68 -12.32 8.80 -6.44
N ASP A 69 -11.16 8.79 -7.10
CA ASP A 69 -11.07 8.92 -8.53
C ASP A 69 -11.18 7.57 -9.26
N ASN A 70 -11.18 6.49 -8.52
CA ASN A 70 -11.25 5.13 -9.05
C ASN A 70 -12.40 4.32 -8.39
#